data_2fbeef3be5ec01437ee0b254c4207159
#
_entry.id   2fbeef3be5ec01437ee0b254c4207159
#
_cell.length_a   1.000
_cell.length_b   1.000
_cell.length_c   1.000
_cell.angle_alpha   90.00
_cell.angle_beta   90.00
_cell.angle_gamma   90.00
#
_symmetry.space_group_name_H-M   'P 1'
#
loop_
_entity.id
_entity.type
_entity.pdbx_description
1 polymer ?
#
loop_
_entity_poly.entity_id
_entity_poly.type
_entity_poly.pdbx_seq_one_letter_code
_entity_poly.pdbx_strand_id
1 'polypeptide(L)'
;MENYFADENGFYGEFGGAYVPEILYKCVHDLQEAYLPIIESEEFKAEYHALLKDYVGRPSPLYYAKRMSEKYGCQLYLKREDLNHTGAHKINNTIGQILLAKKMGKTRITCETGAGQHGVATATVCALMNMKCEVFMGATDVERQHTNVERMKMLGATVNPVRTGNMTLSDACSAAIRDWCCHPRDTYYLVGSTMGPHPYPDLVARMQSVISEEIKWQLEEKIGRDYPDYLIACIGGGSNAAGTIYHYVNEERTKIVLAEAGGHGWQTDHTAATIHKGTTGILHGSKMLVMQDENGQIQEAFTISAGLDYPGVGPMHCNMAKKGRTQVLSINDDEAIRGGYELTRMEGIIPAIESAHAIAALSKLTFKPTDVVVLTVSGRGDKDVETYLKNKAMAGKYGNF
;
A
#
# COMPACT_ATOMS: atom_id res chain seq x y z
N MET A 1 11.65 3.01 25.26
CA MET A 1 10.88 3.35 24.03
C MET A 1 10.12 2.12 23.61
N GLU A 2 8.86 2.29 23.21
CA GLU A 2 8.12 1.17 22.62
C GLU A 2 8.73 0.78 21.28
N ASN A 3 8.83 -0.51 21.00
CA ASN A 3 9.29 -0.99 19.70
C ASN A 3 8.08 -1.20 18.78
N TYR A 4 8.05 -0.50 17.66
CA TYR A 4 7.02 -0.62 16.62
C TYR A 4 7.52 -1.39 15.39
N PHE A 5 8.78 -1.78 15.36
CA PHE A 5 9.39 -2.60 14.30
C PHE A 5 9.32 -4.08 14.64
N ALA A 6 9.59 -4.92 13.64
CA ALA A 6 9.66 -6.36 13.85
C ALA A 6 10.80 -6.74 14.81
N ASP A 7 10.58 -7.74 15.63
CA ASP A 7 11.64 -8.44 16.34
C ASP A 7 12.36 -9.44 15.40
N GLU A 8 13.34 -10.17 15.93
CA GLU A 8 14.11 -11.16 15.17
C GLU A 8 13.28 -12.31 14.58
N ASN A 9 12.09 -12.56 15.15
CA ASN A 9 11.15 -13.58 14.71
C ASN A 9 10.04 -13.00 13.79
N GLY A 10 10.10 -11.71 13.48
CA GLY A 10 9.15 -11.03 12.63
C GLY A 10 7.85 -10.63 13.30
N PHE A 11 7.84 -10.53 14.64
CA PHE A 11 6.68 -10.07 15.37
C PHE A 11 6.72 -8.57 15.68
N TYR A 12 5.59 -7.93 15.52
CA TYR A 12 5.26 -6.57 15.92
C TYR A 12 4.33 -6.66 17.15
N GLY A 13 4.89 -6.85 18.33
CA GLY A 13 4.12 -7.22 19.51
C GLY A 13 3.50 -8.61 19.34
N GLU A 14 2.17 -8.72 19.33
CA GLU A 14 1.50 -10.01 19.14
C GLU A 14 1.22 -10.36 17.66
N PHE A 15 1.44 -9.44 16.73
CA PHE A 15 1.16 -9.58 15.30
C PHE A 15 2.42 -9.94 14.52
N GLY A 16 2.27 -10.54 13.34
CA GLY A 16 3.39 -10.91 12.47
C GLY A 16 3.66 -12.40 12.47
N GLY A 17 4.93 -12.80 12.42
CA GLY A 17 5.38 -14.17 12.32
C GLY A 17 5.29 -14.78 10.91
N ALA A 18 5.55 -16.08 10.78
CA ALA A 18 5.53 -16.79 9.50
C ALA A 18 4.73 -18.10 9.63
N TYR A 19 3.50 -18.08 9.19
CA TYR A 19 2.55 -19.21 9.25
C TYR A 19 2.36 -19.77 7.84
N VAL A 20 3.28 -20.63 7.41
CA VAL A 20 3.31 -21.16 6.05
C VAL A 20 3.23 -22.69 6.04
N PRO A 21 2.73 -23.30 4.92
CA PRO A 21 2.81 -24.73 4.72
C PRO A 21 4.26 -25.22 4.70
N GLU A 22 4.51 -26.47 5.10
CA GLU A 22 5.85 -27.06 5.16
C GLU A 22 6.64 -26.94 3.86
N ILE A 23 5.97 -27.01 2.73
CA ILE A 23 6.61 -26.88 1.41
C ILE A 23 7.25 -25.50 1.18
N LEU A 24 6.73 -24.46 1.82
CA LEU A 24 7.27 -23.10 1.74
C LEU A 24 8.27 -22.78 2.86
N TYR A 25 8.40 -23.64 3.87
CA TYR A 25 9.27 -23.35 5.02
C TYR A 25 10.68 -22.95 4.56
N LYS A 26 11.29 -23.80 3.69
CA LYS A 26 12.65 -23.51 3.20
C LYS A 26 12.72 -22.18 2.42
N CYS A 27 11.72 -21.89 1.58
CA CYS A 27 11.70 -20.64 0.80
C CYS A 27 11.65 -19.40 1.68
N VAL A 28 10.79 -19.46 2.72
CA VAL A 28 10.62 -18.35 3.68
C VAL A 28 11.86 -18.22 4.56
N HIS A 29 12.41 -19.34 5.03
CA HIS A 29 13.64 -19.34 5.84
C HIS A 29 14.84 -18.80 5.05
N ASP A 30 15.06 -19.27 3.81
CA ASP A 30 16.13 -18.77 2.95
C ASP A 30 15.98 -17.25 2.72
N LEU A 31 14.74 -16.74 2.59
CA LEU A 31 14.49 -15.31 2.47
C LEU A 31 14.79 -14.56 3.78
N GLN A 32 14.40 -15.10 4.94
CA GLN A 32 14.69 -14.53 6.25
C GLN A 32 16.19 -14.36 6.48
N GLU A 33 16.98 -15.39 6.13
CA GLU A 33 18.43 -15.35 6.26
C GLU A 33 19.10 -14.38 5.29
N ALA A 34 18.54 -14.27 4.06
CA ALA A 34 19.20 -13.54 2.96
C ALA A 34 18.85 -12.05 2.91
N TYR A 35 17.62 -11.65 3.32
CA TYR A 35 17.12 -10.32 2.95
C TYR A 35 17.91 -9.17 3.56
N LEU A 36 18.18 -9.19 4.88
CA LEU A 36 18.92 -8.11 5.53
C LEU A 36 20.37 -8.01 5.03
N PRO A 37 21.18 -9.10 4.99
CA PRO A 37 22.52 -9.02 4.45
C PRO A 37 22.56 -8.47 3.02
N ILE A 38 21.59 -8.81 2.17
CA ILE A 38 21.54 -8.33 0.79
C ILE A 38 21.13 -6.86 0.73
N ILE A 39 19.98 -6.48 1.33
CA ILE A 39 19.46 -5.12 1.18
C ILE A 39 20.29 -4.05 1.90
N GLU A 40 21.06 -4.44 2.92
CA GLU A 40 21.96 -3.55 3.63
C GLU A 40 23.35 -3.44 2.98
N SER A 41 23.65 -4.29 1.99
CA SER A 41 24.93 -4.21 1.26
C SER A 41 25.03 -2.92 0.44
N GLU A 42 26.23 -2.35 0.35
CA GLU A 42 26.48 -1.12 -0.42
C GLU A 42 26.19 -1.32 -1.91
N GLU A 43 26.44 -2.51 -2.45
CA GLU A 43 26.14 -2.87 -3.83
C GLU A 43 24.63 -2.80 -4.10
N PHE A 44 23.81 -3.41 -3.23
CA PHE A 44 22.34 -3.37 -3.36
C PHE A 44 21.81 -1.94 -3.25
N LYS A 45 22.24 -1.20 -2.23
CA LYS A 45 21.82 0.19 -2.03
C LYS A 45 22.15 1.06 -3.24
N ALA A 46 23.36 0.93 -3.79
CA ALA A 46 23.78 1.69 -4.96
C ALA A 46 22.89 1.39 -6.18
N GLU A 47 22.64 0.09 -6.48
CA GLU A 47 21.79 -0.33 -7.59
C GLU A 47 20.33 0.09 -7.38
N TYR A 48 19.80 -0.10 -6.17
CA TYR A 48 18.43 0.29 -5.80
C TYR A 48 18.21 1.80 -5.94
N HIS A 49 19.11 2.62 -5.37
CA HIS A 49 19.01 4.08 -5.45
C HIS A 49 19.19 4.61 -6.88
N ALA A 50 20.08 4.01 -7.68
CA ALA A 50 20.22 4.37 -9.08
C ALA A 50 18.92 4.11 -9.86
N LEU A 51 18.27 2.96 -9.67
CA LEU A 51 16.99 2.66 -10.30
C LEU A 51 15.85 3.55 -9.76
N LEU A 52 15.82 3.84 -8.47
CA LEU A 52 14.85 4.78 -7.91
C LEU A 52 14.98 6.17 -8.55
N LYS A 53 16.20 6.65 -8.74
CA LYS A 53 16.48 7.96 -9.34
C LYS A 53 16.18 7.97 -10.83
N ASP A 54 16.83 7.10 -11.59
CA ASP A 54 16.92 7.22 -13.06
C ASP A 54 15.77 6.51 -13.77
N TYR A 55 15.15 5.51 -13.14
CA TYR A 55 14.06 4.73 -13.71
C TYR A 55 12.68 5.07 -13.09
N VAL A 56 12.61 5.20 -11.77
CA VAL A 56 11.35 5.54 -11.08
C VAL A 56 11.06 7.04 -11.13
N GLY A 57 12.08 7.88 -11.19
CA GLY A 57 11.97 9.34 -11.22
C GLY A 57 11.90 9.98 -9.84
N ARG A 58 12.53 9.32 -8.84
CA ARG A 58 12.61 9.89 -7.47
C ARG A 58 13.73 10.95 -7.36
N PRO A 59 13.66 11.89 -6.40
CA PRO A 59 12.65 11.98 -5.32
C PRO A 59 11.27 12.40 -5.84
N SER A 60 10.20 11.83 -5.28
CA SER A 60 8.86 12.32 -5.57
C SER A 60 8.65 13.68 -4.92
N PRO A 61 7.92 14.63 -5.58
CA PRO A 61 7.77 15.97 -5.04
C PRO A 61 7.00 16.00 -3.72
N LEU A 62 7.41 16.91 -2.82
CA LEU A 62 6.60 17.34 -1.69
C LEU A 62 5.96 18.70 -2.09
N TYR A 63 4.73 18.65 -2.57
CA TYR A 63 4.01 19.79 -3.17
C TYR A 63 3.17 20.53 -2.12
N TYR A 64 3.35 21.84 -2.00
CA TYR A 64 2.51 22.68 -1.15
C TYR A 64 1.15 22.94 -1.83
N ALA A 65 0.10 22.37 -1.28
CA ALA A 65 -1.26 22.47 -1.82
C ALA A 65 -1.94 23.74 -1.31
N LYS A 66 -1.68 24.88 -1.98
CA LYS A 66 -2.05 26.22 -1.50
C LYS A 66 -3.56 26.36 -1.23
N ARG A 67 -4.41 26.01 -2.21
CA ARG A 67 -5.86 26.18 -2.07
C ARG A 67 -6.48 25.24 -1.04
N MET A 68 -5.95 24.04 -0.94
CA MET A 68 -6.34 23.09 0.11
C MET A 68 -5.87 23.57 1.48
N SER A 69 -4.66 24.14 1.59
CA SER A 69 -4.14 24.75 2.83
C SER A 69 -5.04 25.88 3.33
N GLU A 70 -5.44 26.77 2.44
CA GLU A 70 -6.37 27.87 2.75
C GLU A 70 -7.72 27.34 3.23
N LYS A 71 -8.24 26.28 2.60
CA LYS A 71 -9.53 25.67 2.97
C LYS A 71 -9.50 25.02 4.36
N TYR A 72 -8.43 24.27 4.65
CA TYR A 72 -8.32 23.51 5.92
C TYR A 72 -7.65 24.29 7.05
N GLY A 73 -7.16 25.49 6.77
CA GLY A 73 -6.52 26.37 7.75
C GLY A 73 -5.23 25.78 8.34
N CYS A 74 -4.37 25.18 7.49
CA CYS A 74 -3.10 24.58 7.86
C CYS A 74 -2.09 24.69 6.71
N GLN A 75 -0.88 24.21 6.89
CA GLN A 75 0.13 24.09 5.83
C GLN A 75 0.10 22.66 5.29
N LEU A 76 -0.67 22.41 4.22
CA LEU A 76 -0.83 21.09 3.64
C LEU A 76 0.19 20.85 2.54
N TYR A 77 0.97 19.81 2.69
CA TYR A 77 1.90 19.27 1.69
C TYR A 77 1.45 17.91 1.20
N LEU A 78 1.48 17.70 -0.10
CA LEU A 78 1.19 16.44 -0.75
C LEU A 78 2.48 15.74 -1.16
N LYS A 79 2.73 14.55 -0.62
CA LYS A 79 3.80 13.66 -1.07
C LYS A 79 3.31 12.92 -2.31
N ARG A 80 3.87 13.25 -3.49
CA ARG A 80 3.35 12.94 -4.81
C ARG A 80 3.88 11.60 -5.35
N GLU A 81 3.51 10.48 -4.70
CA GLU A 81 3.85 9.13 -5.16
C GLU A 81 3.11 8.74 -6.46
N ASP A 82 2.06 9.45 -6.82
CA ASP A 82 1.33 9.34 -8.07
C ASP A 82 2.15 9.75 -9.31
N LEU A 83 3.26 10.46 -9.13
CA LEU A 83 4.16 10.88 -10.20
C LEU A 83 5.29 9.89 -10.48
N ASN A 84 5.45 8.86 -9.68
CA ASN A 84 6.45 7.82 -9.92
C ASN A 84 6.13 7.05 -11.23
N HIS A 85 7.16 6.46 -11.84
CA HIS A 85 6.96 5.50 -12.92
C HIS A 85 5.94 4.44 -12.50
N THR A 86 5.06 4.03 -13.40
CA THR A 86 3.83 3.24 -13.21
C THR A 86 2.65 3.98 -12.56
N GLY A 87 2.86 5.16 -11.98
CA GLY A 87 1.80 6.04 -11.47
C GLY A 87 1.36 5.78 -10.03
N ALA A 88 2.20 5.12 -9.22
CA ALA A 88 1.94 4.85 -7.81
C ALA A 88 3.21 4.48 -7.03
N HIS A 89 3.11 4.44 -5.68
CA HIS A 89 4.17 4.02 -4.76
C HIS A 89 4.65 2.58 -4.93
N LYS A 90 3.88 1.71 -5.60
CA LYS A 90 4.16 0.27 -5.71
C LYS A 90 5.52 -0.04 -6.33
N ILE A 91 5.99 0.80 -7.26
CA ILE A 91 7.26 0.60 -7.96
C ILE A 91 8.47 0.62 -7.00
N ASN A 92 8.42 1.40 -5.91
CA ASN A 92 9.50 1.45 -4.93
C ASN A 92 9.81 0.07 -4.36
N ASN A 93 8.76 -0.62 -3.92
CA ASN A 93 8.85 -1.96 -3.37
C ASN A 93 9.23 -3.00 -4.41
N THR A 94 8.63 -2.94 -5.62
CA THR A 94 8.89 -3.96 -6.65
C THR A 94 10.31 -3.91 -7.18
N ILE A 95 10.93 -2.72 -7.29
CA ILE A 95 12.37 -2.58 -7.61
C ILE A 95 13.22 -3.28 -6.54
N GLY A 96 12.97 -3.03 -5.26
CA GLY A 96 13.74 -3.67 -4.18
C GLY A 96 13.60 -5.19 -4.17
N GLN A 97 12.36 -5.69 -4.29
CA GLN A 97 12.13 -7.13 -4.28
C GLN A 97 12.67 -7.85 -5.52
N ILE A 98 12.60 -7.24 -6.71
CA ILE A 98 13.14 -7.89 -7.92
C ILE A 98 14.68 -8.00 -7.86
N LEU A 99 15.36 -6.98 -7.34
CA LEU A 99 16.80 -7.02 -7.11
C LEU A 99 17.17 -8.11 -6.10
N LEU A 100 16.43 -8.20 -5.00
CA LEU A 100 16.61 -9.25 -4.00
C LEU A 100 16.38 -10.64 -4.60
N ALA A 101 15.30 -10.85 -5.32
CA ALA A 101 14.99 -12.11 -5.99
C ALA A 101 16.11 -12.54 -6.95
N LYS A 102 16.65 -11.60 -7.75
CA LYS A 102 17.75 -11.84 -8.67
C LYS A 102 19.04 -12.25 -7.93
N LYS A 103 19.37 -11.53 -6.83
CA LYS A 103 20.55 -11.88 -6.00
C LYS A 103 20.39 -13.23 -5.29
N MET A 104 19.15 -13.66 -5.00
CA MET A 104 18.82 -14.99 -4.50
C MET A 104 18.78 -16.08 -5.61
N GLY A 105 19.12 -15.75 -6.86
CA GLY A 105 19.15 -16.69 -7.99
C GLY A 105 17.78 -17.14 -8.49
N LYS A 106 16.71 -16.39 -8.18
CA LYS A 106 15.35 -16.69 -8.69
C LYS A 106 15.21 -16.23 -10.13
N THR A 107 14.45 -16.99 -10.91
CA THR A 107 14.25 -16.76 -12.36
C THR A 107 12.79 -16.51 -12.74
N ARG A 108 11.88 -16.74 -11.82
CA ARG A 108 10.44 -16.59 -11.99
C ARG A 108 9.84 -15.79 -10.84
N ILE A 109 8.92 -14.91 -11.18
CA ILE A 109 8.17 -14.11 -10.21
C ILE A 109 6.69 -14.53 -10.26
N THR A 110 6.07 -14.70 -9.10
CA THR A 110 4.63 -14.77 -8.94
C THR A 110 4.16 -13.63 -8.04
N CYS A 111 3.02 -13.03 -8.34
CA CYS A 111 2.42 -11.99 -7.51
C CYS A 111 0.90 -11.97 -7.61
N GLU A 112 0.25 -11.33 -6.63
CA GLU A 112 -1.16 -10.99 -6.64
C GLU A 112 -1.37 -9.54 -7.06
N THR A 113 -2.60 -9.22 -7.48
CA THR A 113 -3.02 -7.82 -7.65
C THR A 113 -4.55 -7.68 -7.59
N GLY A 114 -5.07 -6.59 -7.01
CA GLY A 114 -6.47 -6.20 -7.04
C GLY A 114 -6.68 -5.09 -8.08
N ALA A 115 -6.39 -3.83 -7.75
CA ALA A 115 -6.50 -2.69 -8.66
C ALA A 115 -5.57 -2.75 -9.90
N GLY A 116 -4.71 -3.77 -10.01
CA GLY A 116 -3.75 -3.92 -11.09
C GLY A 116 -2.46 -3.11 -10.92
N GLN A 117 -2.39 -2.17 -9.99
CA GLN A 117 -1.20 -1.32 -9.82
C GLN A 117 0.04 -2.10 -9.38
N HIS A 118 -0.12 -3.06 -8.46
CA HIS A 118 0.98 -3.93 -8.05
C HIS A 118 1.40 -4.86 -9.19
N GLY A 119 0.43 -5.45 -9.89
CA GLY A 119 0.69 -6.31 -11.06
C GLY A 119 1.44 -5.57 -12.16
N VAL A 120 1.03 -4.34 -12.51
CA VAL A 120 1.74 -3.49 -13.47
C VAL A 120 3.16 -3.18 -13.00
N ALA A 121 3.35 -2.79 -11.73
CA ALA A 121 4.69 -2.51 -11.19
C ALA A 121 5.57 -3.77 -11.21
N THR A 122 5.03 -4.94 -10.87
CA THR A 122 5.75 -6.23 -10.91
C THR A 122 6.10 -6.62 -12.35
N ALA A 123 5.14 -6.54 -13.28
CA ALA A 123 5.39 -6.82 -14.70
C ALA A 123 6.47 -5.88 -15.27
N THR A 124 6.45 -4.60 -14.86
CA THR A 124 7.44 -3.59 -15.28
C THR A 124 8.86 -3.99 -14.85
N VAL A 125 9.06 -4.36 -13.58
CA VAL A 125 10.38 -4.74 -13.10
C VAL A 125 10.83 -6.12 -13.62
N CYS A 126 9.89 -7.04 -13.88
CA CYS A 126 10.18 -8.31 -14.52
C CYS A 126 10.66 -8.11 -15.98
N ALA A 127 10.00 -7.22 -16.73
CA ALA A 127 10.45 -6.84 -18.07
C ALA A 127 11.85 -6.20 -18.03
N LEU A 128 12.09 -5.27 -17.10
CA LEU A 128 13.38 -4.62 -16.91
C LEU A 128 14.51 -5.63 -16.62
N MET A 129 14.24 -6.66 -15.80
CA MET A 129 15.21 -7.65 -15.36
C MET A 129 15.22 -8.93 -16.20
N ASN A 130 14.40 -9.01 -17.25
CA ASN A 130 14.21 -10.19 -18.10
C ASN A 130 13.85 -11.45 -17.29
N MET A 131 12.87 -11.34 -16.39
CA MET A 131 12.38 -12.42 -15.57
C MET A 131 10.96 -12.80 -15.95
N LYS A 132 10.63 -14.11 -15.86
CA LYS A 132 9.27 -14.60 -16.07
C LYS A 132 8.33 -14.07 -15.01
N CYS A 133 7.14 -13.59 -15.42
CA CYS A 133 6.16 -12.93 -14.54
C CYS A 133 4.78 -13.60 -14.66
N GLU A 134 4.28 -14.11 -13.55
CA GLU A 134 2.93 -14.66 -13.40
C GLU A 134 2.15 -13.76 -12.42
N VAL A 135 1.06 -13.18 -12.89
CA VAL A 135 0.21 -12.29 -12.09
C VAL A 135 -1.14 -12.95 -11.87
N PHE A 136 -1.55 -13.10 -10.61
CA PHE A 136 -2.88 -13.59 -10.24
C PHE A 136 -3.77 -12.40 -9.89
N MET A 137 -4.97 -12.37 -10.47
CA MET A 137 -5.93 -11.29 -10.31
C MET A 137 -7.35 -11.85 -10.27
N GLY A 138 -8.17 -11.41 -9.34
CA GLY A 138 -9.56 -11.83 -9.25
C GLY A 138 -10.31 -11.54 -10.55
N ALA A 139 -11.16 -12.46 -11.01
CA ALA A 139 -11.85 -12.30 -12.29
C ALA A 139 -12.72 -11.03 -12.32
N THR A 140 -13.33 -10.67 -11.18
CA THR A 140 -14.08 -9.41 -11.03
C THR A 140 -13.18 -8.19 -11.22
N ASP A 141 -11.96 -8.22 -10.68
CA ASP A 141 -11.01 -7.13 -10.80
C ASP A 141 -10.41 -7.04 -12.21
N VAL A 142 -10.22 -8.18 -12.91
CA VAL A 142 -9.79 -8.22 -14.32
C VAL A 142 -10.75 -7.41 -15.21
N GLU A 143 -12.05 -7.56 -14.98
CA GLU A 143 -13.08 -6.79 -15.72
C GLU A 143 -13.07 -5.32 -15.37
N ARG A 144 -12.99 -4.97 -14.06
CA ARG A 144 -12.97 -3.59 -13.57
C ARG A 144 -11.74 -2.81 -14.01
N GLN A 145 -10.59 -3.48 -14.14
CA GLN A 145 -9.27 -2.86 -14.32
C GLN A 145 -8.60 -3.29 -15.63
N HIS A 146 -9.40 -3.43 -16.69
CA HIS A 146 -8.97 -3.93 -18.01
C HIS A 146 -7.71 -3.22 -18.54
N THR A 147 -7.61 -1.90 -18.41
CA THR A 147 -6.45 -1.13 -18.87
C THR A 147 -5.14 -1.59 -18.21
N ASN A 148 -5.16 -1.90 -16.91
CA ASN A 148 -3.99 -2.41 -16.21
C ASN A 148 -3.66 -3.85 -16.64
N VAL A 149 -4.68 -4.67 -16.95
CA VAL A 149 -4.48 -6.02 -17.49
C VAL A 149 -3.75 -5.96 -18.83
N GLU A 150 -4.15 -5.09 -19.75
CA GLU A 150 -3.47 -4.92 -21.03
C GLU A 150 -2.04 -4.38 -20.87
N ARG A 151 -1.82 -3.47 -19.93
CA ARG A 151 -0.45 -2.99 -19.60
C ARG A 151 0.45 -4.14 -19.12
N MET A 152 -0.04 -5.02 -18.25
CA MET A 152 0.71 -6.19 -17.77
C MET A 152 1.07 -7.13 -18.92
N LYS A 153 0.11 -7.42 -19.82
CA LYS A 153 0.34 -8.25 -21.00
C LYS A 153 1.38 -7.62 -21.95
N MET A 154 1.30 -6.31 -22.20
CA MET A 154 2.30 -5.60 -23.03
C MET A 154 3.70 -5.68 -22.43
N LEU A 155 3.82 -5.73 -21.11
CA LEU A 155 5.08 -5.90 -20.38
C LEU A 155 5.58 -7.38 -20.36
N GLY A 156 4.85 -8.28 -21.00
CA GLY A 156 5.23 -9.70 -21.13
C GLY A 156 4.80 -10.57 -19.96
N ALA A 157 3.97 -10.08 -19.04
CA ALA A 157 3.44 -10.88 -17.94
C ALA A 157 2.26 -11.76 -18.38
N THR A 158 2.16 -12.95 -17.81
CA THR A 158 0.95 -13.78 -17.88
C THR A 158 -0.02 -13.34 -16.79
N VAL A 159 -1.23 -12.93 -17.17
CA VAL A 159 -2.29 -12.60 -16.21
C VAL A 159 -3.24 -13.80 -16.08
N ASN A 160 -3.35 -14.31 -14.86
CA ASN A 160 -4.14 -15.49 -14.49
C ASN A 160 -5.42 -15.07 -13.75
N PRO A 161 -6.61 -15.05 -14.41
CA PRO A 161 -7.85 -14.70 -13.75
C PRO A 161 -8.26 -15.77 -12.73
N VAL A 162 -8.44 -15.36 -11.46
CA VAL A 162 -8.89 -16.26 -10.38
C VAL A 162 -10.41 -16.26 -10.33
N ARG A 163 -11.01 -17.44 -10.53
CA ARG A 163 -12.46 -17.65 -10.63
C ARG A 163 -13.04 -18.42 -9.43
N THR A 164 -12.26 -18.56 -8.36
CA THR A 164 -12.68 -19.21 -7.10
C THR A 164 -12.94 -18.16 -6.04
N GLY A 165 -13.74 -18.50 -5.02
CA GLY A 165 -14.13 -17.56 -3.96
C GLY A 165 -14.94 -16.40 -4.49
N ASN A 166 -14.70 -15.20 -3.97
CA ASN A 166 -15.37 -13.97 -4.39
C ASN A 166 -14.70 -13.28 -5.58
N MET A 167 -13.66 -13.92 -6.13
CA MET A 167 -12.92 -13.44 -7.32
C MET A 167 -12.30 -12.03 -7.15
N THR A 168 -11.82 -11.72 -5.93
CA THR A 168 -11.19 -10.46 -5.54
C THR A 168 -9.73 -10.63 -5.13
N LEU A 169 -9.11 -9.57 -4.59
CA LEU A 169 -7.70 -9.54 -4.19
C LEU A 169 -7.32 -10.67 -3.21
N SER A 170 -8.18 -11.01 -2.23
CA SER A 170 -7.88 -12.07 -1.26
C SER A 170 -7.71 -13.44 -1.92
N ASP A 171 -8.58 -13.75 -2.91
CA ASP A 171 -8.48 -14.99 -3.68
C ASP A 171 -7.25 -15.00 -4.59
N ALA A 172 -6.90 -13.83 -5.15
CA ALA A 172 -5.66 -13.66 -5.93
C ALA A 172 -4.41 -13.94 -5.08
N CYS A 173 -4.36 -13.44 -3.83
CA CYS A 173 -3.29 -13.75 -2.88
C CYS A 173 -3.19 -15.26 -2.63
N SER A 174 -4.32 -15.92 -2.34
CA SER A 174 -4.37 -17.37 -2.12
C SER A 174 -3.92 -18.16 -3.35
N ALA A 175 -4.26 -17.70 -4.56
CA ALA A 175 -3.84 -18.34 -5.81
C ALA A 175 -2.33 -18.16 -6.07
N ALA A 176 -1.79 -16.98 -5.84
CA ALA A 176 -0.36 -16.71 -5.96
C ALA A 176 0.47 -17.56 -4.99
N ILE A 177 0.01 -17.69 -3.73
CA ILE A 177 0.67 -18.56 -2.74
C ILE A 177 0.62 -20.04 -3.17
N ARG A 178 -0.51 -20.51 -3.70
CA ARG A 178 -0.61 -21.88 -4.26
C ARG A 178 0.34 -22.10 -5.43
N ASP A 179 0.45 -21.13 -6.34
CA ASP A 179 1.43 -21.19 -7.43
C ASP A 179 2.87 -21.23 -6.90
N TRP A 180 3.18 -20.45 -5.88
CA TRP A 180 4.49 -20.50 -5.20
C TRP A 180 4.76 -21.87 -4.58
N CYS A 181 3.78 -22.49 -3.92
CA CYS A 181 3.89 -23.87 -3.43
C CYS A 181 4.21 -24.90 -4.54
N CYS A 182 3.70 -24.68 -5.75
CA CYS A 182 3.99 -25.54 -6.88
C CYS A 182 5.39 -25.35 -7.47
N HIS A 183 6.00 -24.16 -7.27
CA HIS A 183 7.29 -23.76 -7.87
C HIS A 183 8.27 -23.21 -6.83
N PRO A 184 8.56 -23.90 -5.71
CA PRO A 184 9.28 -23.30 -4.57
C PRO A 184 10.77 -23.03 -4.87
N ARG A 185 11.36 -23.71 -5.85
CA ARG A 185 12.82 -23.65 -6.10
C ARG A 185 13.23 -22.40 -6.86
N ASP A 186 12.54 -22.07 -7.94
CA ASP A 186 12.90 -21.05 -8.91
C ASP A 186 12.07 -19.76 -8.81
N THR A 187 10.97 -19.81 -8.07
CA THR A 187 10.00 -18.72 -7.96
C THR A 187 10.22 -17.88 -6.70
N TYR A 188 10.11 -16.58 -6.86
CA TYR A 188 9.99 -15.61 -5.79
C TYR A 188 8.55 -15.06 -5.77
N TYR A 189 7.90 -15.11 -4.60
CA TYR A 189 6.62 -14.45 -4.39
C TYR A 189 6.86 -12.97 -4.10
N LEU A 190 6.52 -12.09 -5.05
CA LEU A 190 6.72 -10.65 -4.94
C LEU A 190 5.46 -10.01 -4.36
N VAL A 191 5.47 -9.73 -3.06
CA VAL A 191 4.32 -9.24 -2.30
C VAL A 191 4.08 -7.75 -2.51
N GLY A 192 2.82 -7.36 -2.71
CA GLY A 192 2.43 -5.99 -3.00
C GLY A 192 2.20 -5.09 -1.79
N SER A 193 2.18 -5.62 -0.57
CA SER A 193 1.86 -4.86 0.63
C SER A 193 2.64 -5.34 1.86
N THR A 194 2.45 -4.68 3.02
CA THR A 194 3.07 -5.05 4.30
C THR A 194 2.31 -6.20 4.96
N MET A 195 2.08 -7.26 4.20
CA MET A 195 1.38 -8.48 4.58
C MET A 195 2.22 -9.70 4.21
N GLY A 196 1.71 -10.89 4.51
CA GLY A 196 2.42 -12.14 4.24
C GLY A 196 3.32 -12.58 5.39
N PRO A 197 3.95 -13.77 5.29
CA PRO A 197 4.83 -14.27 6.33
C PRO A 197 6.06 -13.39 6.47
N HIS A 198 6.64 -13.31 7.68
CA HIS A 198 7.95 -12.70 7.85
C HIS A 198 8.96 -13.34 6.87
N PRO A 199 9.82 -12.55 6.14
CA PRO A 199 10.14 -11.14 6.41
C PRO A 199 9.36 -10.13 5.55
N TYR A 200 8.35 -10.53 4.77
CA TYR A 200 7.68 -9.64 3.81
C TYR A 200 7.15 -8.33 4.41
N PRO A 201 6.48 -8.30 5.59
CA PRO A 201 6.02 -7.04 6.15
C PRO A 201 7.16 -6.04 6.42
N ASP A 202 8.29 -6.52 6.96
CA ASP A 202 9.46 -5.68 7.23
C ASP A 202 10.17 -5.28 5.93
N LEU A 203 10.38 -6.23 5.03
CA LEU A 203 11.02 -5.99 3.73
C LEU A 203 10.25 -4.91 2.93
N VAL A 204 8.93 -5.04 2.82
CA VAL A 204 8.10 -4.07 2.09
C VAL A 204 8.14 -2.70 2.77
N ALA A 205 8.06 -2.65 4.10
CA ALA A 205 8.14 -1.39 4.86
C ALA A 205 9.48 -0.69 4.62
N ARG A 206 10.60 -1.42 4.62
CA ARG A 206 11.95 -0.90 4.32
C ARG A 206 12.07 -0.38 2.88
N MET A 207 11.56 -1.11 1.90
CA MET A 207 11.58 -0.64 0.50
C MET A 207 10.70 0.59 0.28
N GLN A 208 9.60 0.72 1.01
CA GLN A 208 8.74 1.89 0.95
C GLN A 208 9.24 3.07 1.80
N SER A 209 10.15 2.86 2.73
CA SER A 209 10.62 3.89 3.68
C SER A 209 11.30 5.09 3.00
N VAL A 210 11.73 4.96 1.76
CA VAL A 210 12.19 6.06 0.90
C VAL A 210 11.19 7.22 0.86
N ILE A 211 9.89 6.96 1.03
CA ILE A 211 8.85 8.00 1.09
C ILE A 211 9.08 8.92 2.30
N SER A 212 9.19 8.35 3.49
CA SER A 212 9.39 9.12 4.72
C SER A 212 10.81 9.69 4.85
N GLU A 213 11.81 9.01 4.29
CA GLU A 213 13.16 9.54 4.19
C GLU A 213 13.18 10.85 3.39
N GLU A 214 12.54 10.86 2.23
CA GLU A 214 12.41 12.06 1.40
C GLU A 214 11.56 13.14 2.06
N ILE A 215 10.48 12.80 2.76
CA ILE A 215 9.67 13.77 3.50
C ILE A 215 10.55 14.52 4.52
N LYS A 216 11.46 13.85 5.24
CA LYS A 216 12.33 14.48 6.23
C LYS A 216 13.18 15.60 5.62
N TRP A 217 14.01 15.27 4.65
CA TRP A 217 14.91 16.28 4.09
C TRP A 217 14.17 17.33 3.22
N GLN A 218 13.05 16.97 2.57
CA GLN A 218 12.24 17.94 1.83
C GLN A 218 11.53 18.94 2.75
N LEU A 219 11.10 18.53 3.95
CA LEU A 219 10.57 19.44 4.95
C LEU A 219 11.68 20.33 5.53
N GLU A 220 12.84 19.76 5.84
CA GLU A 220 13.99 20.53 6.32
C GLU A 220 14.37 21.63 5.32
N GLU A 221 14.44 21.29 4.03
CA GLU A 221 14.72 22.25 2.95
C GLU A 221 13.64 23.36 2.84
N LYS A 222 12.36 22.99 2.97
CA LYS A 222 11.23 23.92 2.74
C LYS A 222 10.87 24.80 3.93
N ILE A 223 10.99 24.27 5.14
CA ILE A 223 10.47 24.91 6.35
C ILE A 223 11.43 24.87 7.55
N GLY A 224 12.65 24.33 7.39
CA GLY A 224 13.68 24.30 8.44
C GLY A 224 13.39 23.33 9.59
N ARG A 225 12.57 22.30 9.37
CA ARG A 225 12.36 21.19 10.29
C ARG A 225 12.06 19.89 9.55
N ASP A 226 12.52 18.75 10.07
CA ASP A 226 12.45 17.43 9.42
C ASP A 226 11.20 16.61 9.78
N TYR A 227 10.22 17.19 10.48
CA TYR A 227 9.00 16.50 10.91
C TYR A 227 7.75 17.36 10.68
N PRO A 228 6.61 16.77 10.31
CA PRO A 228 5.31 17.42 10.25
C PRO A 228 4.56 17.25 11.59
N ASP A 229 3.50 18.06 11.81
CA ASP A 229 2.58 17.86 12.93
C ASP A 229 1.62 16.70 12.67
N TYR A 230 1.28 16.46 11.39
CA TYR A 230 0.42 15.34 10.97
C TYR A 230 0.99 14.63 9.75
N LEU A 231 0.99 13.30 9.79
CA LEU A 231 1.16 12.43 8.63
C LEU A 231 -0.15 11.71 8.34
N ILE A 232 -0.64 11.79 7.10
CA ILE A 232 -1.90 11.19 6.69
C ILE A 232 -1.68 10.26 5.50
N ALA A 233 -2.17 9.03 5.59
CA ALA A 233 -2.12 8.06 4.50
C ALA A 233 -3.39 7.19 4.50
N CYS A 234 -3.80 6.70 3.33
CA CYS A 234 -4.80 5.65 3.25
C CYS A 234 -4.19 4.30 3.65
N ILE A 235 -5.03 3.38 4.14
CA ILE A 235 -4.58 2.05 4.54
C ILE A 235 -5.55 0.95 4.09
N GLY A 236 -5.00 -0.03 3.35
CA GLY A 236 -5.54 -1.36 3.17
C GLY A 236 -4.56 -2.34 3.82
N GLY A 237 -3.80 -3.09 3.03
CA GLY A 237 -2.68 -3.89 3.58
C GLY A 237 -1.54 -3.09 4.19
N GLY A 238 -1.38 -1.78 3.84
CA GLY A 238 -0.58 -0.81 4.59
C GLY A 238 0.76 -0.38 3.97
N SER A 239 1.09 -0.74 2.72
CA SER A 239 2.43 -0.46 2.16
C SER A 239 2.74 1.04 2.02
N ASN A 240 1.80 1.85 1.47
CA ASN A 240 2.03 3.29 1.38
C ASN A 240 2.05 3.95 2.75
N ALA A 241 1.20 3.50 3.66
CA ALA A 241 1.16 4.00 5.04
C ALA A 241 2.50 3.70 5.75
N ALA A 242 3.02 2.47 5.66
CA ALA A 242 4.32 2.10 6.22
C ALA A 242 5.44 2.99 5.66
N GLY A 243 5.49 3.18 4.33
CA GLY A 243 6.48 4.06 3.70
C GLY A 243 6.38 5.51 4.18
N THR A 244 5.18 6.03 4.32
CA THR A 244 4.93 7.41 4.78
C THR A 244 5.40 7.62 6.22
N ILE A 245 5.22 6.62 7.08
CA ILE A 245 5.44 6.80 8.54
C ILE A 245 6.73 6.18 9.06
N TYR A 246 7.47 5.39 8.27
CA TYR A 246 8.57 4.54 8.74
C TYR A 246 9.56 5.26 9.64
N HIS A 247 10.06 6.43 9.25
CA HIS A 247 11.00 7.22 10.03
C HIS A 247 10.35 8.09 11.13
N TYR A 248 9.01 8.02 11.26
CA TYR A 248 8.23 8.80 12.22
C TYR A 248 7.49 7.95 13.25
N VAL A 249 7.64 6.62 13.22
CA VAL A 249 6.93 5.74 14.15
C VAL A 249 7.21 6.05 15.61
N ASN A 250 8.44 6.51 15.93
CA ASN A 250 8.87 6.91 17.27
C ASN A 250 8.91 8.45 17.44
N GLU A 251 8.46 9.25 16.47
CA GLU A 251 8.44 10.70 16.55
C GLU A 251 7.13 11.17 17.22
N GLU A 252 7.19 11.44 18.51
CA GLU A 252 6.00 11.78 19.33
C GLU A 252 5.35 13.11 18.94
N ARG A 253 6.12 14.04 18.34
CA ARG A 253 5.61 15.34 17.86
C ARG A 253 4.71 15.21 16.64
N THR A 254 4.81 14.09 15.92
CA THR A 254 4.03 13.81 14.70
C THR A 254 2.83 12.92 15.02
N LYS A 255 1.63 13.40 14.75
CA LYS A 255 0.41 12.61 14.80
C LYS A 255 0.25 11.82 13.50
N ILE A 256 0.03 10.52 13.62
CA ILE A 256 -0.15 9.63 12.48
C ILE A 256 -1.64 9.33 12.33
N VAL A 257 -2.20 9.63 11.16
CA VAL A 257 -3.61 9.39 10.81
C VAL A 257 -3.69 8.43 9.65
N LEU A 258 -4.40 7.32 9.83
CA LEU A 258 -4.64 6.30 8.83
C LEU A 258 -6.11 6.32 8.41
N ALA A 259 -6.38 6.40 7.11
CA ALA A 259 -7.71 6.41 6.53
C ALA A 259 -8.05 5.02 5.96
N GLU A 260 -8.93 4.28 6.62
CA GLU A 260 -9.47 3.02 6.13
C GLU A 260 -10.67 3.22 5.21
N ALA A 261 -10.88 2.30 4.28
CA ALA A 261 -12.06 2.27 3.43
C ALA A 261 -13.27 1.72 4.21
N GLY A 262 -14.19 2.59 4.53
CA GLY A 262 -15.42 2.27 5.28
C GLY A 262 -16.55 1.72 4.42
N GLY A 263 -16.41 1.66 3.08
CA GLY A 263 -17.47 1.21 2.19
C GLY A 263 -18.76 1.99 2.38
N HIS A 264 -19.83 1.29 2.74
CA HIS A 264 -21.12 1.93 3.11
C HIS A 264 -21.19 2.39 4.58
N GLY A 265 -20.10 2.24 5.34
CA GLY A 265 -19.95 2.55 6.76
C GLY A 265 -19.37 1.37 7.53
N TRP A 266 -18.40 1.63 8.43
CA TRP A 266 -17.67 0.56 9.11
C TRP A 266 -18.55 -0.33 10.01
N GLN A 267 -19.70 0.17 10.45
CA GLN A 267 -20.67 -0.59 11.25
C GLN A 267 -21.52 -1.57 10.42
N THR A 268 -21.48 -1.46 9.08
CA THR A 268 -22.24 -2.32 8.17
C THR A 268 -21.45 -3.58 7.81
N ASP A 269 -22.09 -4.51 7.08
CA ASP A 269 -21.40 -5.67 6.51
C ASP A 269 -20.69 -5.35 5.18
N HIS A 270 -20.93 -4.16 4.62
CA HIS A 270 -20.28 -3.67 3.41
C HIS A 270 -19.20 -2.66 3.75
N THR A 271 -18.05 -3.13 4.25
CA THR A 271 -16.92 -2.32 4.68
C THR A 271 -15.60 -3.05 4.45
N ALA A 272 -14.50 -2.30 4.30
CA ALA A 272 -13.13 -2.78 4.34
C ALA A 272 -12.34 -2.19 5.52
N ALA A 273 -13.03 -1.63 6.54
CA ALA A 273 -12.42 -1.01 7.71
C ALA A 273 -11.96 -2.07 8.72
N THR A 274 -10.87 -2.75 8.38
CA THR A 274 -10.37 -3.91 9.12
C THR A 274 -9.81 -3.56 10.51
N ILE A 275 -9.23 -2.38 10.73
CA ILE A 275 -8.76 -1.98 12.06
C ILE A 275 -9.95 -1.72 13.00
N HIS A 276 -11.06 -1.17 12.47
CA HIS A 276 -12.27 -0.93 13.25
C HIS A 276 -13.08 -2.19 13.56
N LYS A 277 -13.19 -3.13 12.61
CA LYS A 277 -14.12 -4.27 12.69
C LYS A 277 -13.43 -5.61 12.88
N GLY A 278 -12.17 -5.76 12.44
CA GLY A 278 -11.46 -7.02 12.43
C GLY A 278 -11.06 -7.51 13.83
N THR A 279 -10.86 -8.80 13.92
CA THR A 279 -10.33 -9.50 15.09
C THR A 279 -9.00 -10.16 14.77
N THR A 280 -8.23 -10.56 15.80
CA THR A 280 -6.94 -11.21 15.57
C THR A 280 -7.11 -12.58 14.92
N GLY A 281 -6.46 -12.77 13.77
CA GLY A 281 -6.47 -14.03 13.01
C GLY A 281 -5.20 -14.22 12.21
N ILE A 282 -5.11 -15.32 11.48
CA ILE A 282 -4.00 -15.62 10.58
C ILE A 282 -4.55 -15.60 9.14
N LEU A 283 -3.96 -14.75 8.30
CA LEU A 283 -4.31 -14.65 6.89
C LEU A 283 -3.04 -14.54 6.05
N HIS A 284 -2.96 -15.31 4.95
CA HIS A 284 -1.83 -15.31 4.00
C HIS A 284 -0.46 -15.40 4.64
N GLY A 285 -0.34 -16.17 5.75
CA GLY A 285 0.93 -16.46 6.41
C GLY A 285 1.35 -15.49 7.51
N SER A 286 0.52 -14.55 7.90
CA SER A 286 0.80 -13.59 8.98
C SER A 286 -0.34 -13.49 9.98
N LYS A 287 -0.02 -13.31 11.26
CA LYS A 287 -0.99 -12.98 12.31
C LYS A 287 -1.25 -11.48 12.27
N MET A 288 -2.51 -11.09 12.09
CA MET A 288 -2.92 -9.71 11.90
C MET A 288 -4.37 -9.47 12.35
N LEU A 289 -4.87 -8.24 12.26
CA LEU A 289 -6.30 -7.99 12.32
C LEU A 289 -6.92 -8.44 10.99
N VAL A 290 -8.00 -9.21 11.07
CA VAL A 290 -8.67 -9.82 9.93
C VAL A 290 -10.18 -9.65 10.07
N MET A 291 -10.85 -9.32 8.98
CA MET A 291 -12.31 -9.38 8.92
C MET A 291 -12.73 -10.85 8.85
N GLN A 292 -13.26 -11.35 9.96
CA GLN A 292 -13.70 -12.74 10.10
C GLN A 292 -14.92 -12.82 11.01
N ASP A 293 -15.71 -13.87 10.83
CA ASP A 293 -16.83 -14.19 11.71
C ASP A 293 -16.38 -14.87 13.01
N GLU A 294 -17.34 -15.23 13.85
CA GLU A 294 -17.12 -15.92 15.12
C GLU A 294 -16.48 -17.31 14.99
N ASN A 295 -16.57 -17.92 13.81
CA ASN A 295 -16.00 -19.23 13.48
C ASN A 295 -14.61 -19.08 12.80
N GLY A 296 -14.10 -17.85 12.64
CA GLY A 296 -12.83 -17.57 11.99
C GLY A 296 -12.89 -17.63 10.45
N GLN A 297 -14.10 -17.62 9.86
CA GLN A 297 -14.24 -17.55 8.40
C GLN A 297 -14.04 -16.12 7.93
N ILE A 298 -13.17 -15.95 6.93
CA ILE A 298 -12.85 -14.65 6.35
C ILE A 298 -14.13 -14.04 5.74
N GLN A 299 -14.45 -12.83 6.17
CA GLN A 299 -15.50 -12.02 5.60
C GLN A 299 -14.96 -11.23 4.41
N GLU A 300 -15.81 -11.02 3.41
CA GLU A 300 -15.46 -10.21 2.26
C GLU A 300 -15.29 -8.74 2.67
N ALA A 301 -14.19 -8.13 2.27
CA ALA A 301 -14.04 -6.69 2.33
C ALA A 301 -14.89 -6.03 1.23
N PHE A 302 -15.37 -4.83 1.46
CA PHE A 302 -16.19 -4.10 0.51
C PHE A 302 -15.83 -2.62 0.45
N THR A 303 -15.44 -2.16 -0.74
CA THR A 303 -15.26 -0.75 -1.09
C THR A 303 -15.18 -0.59 -2.62
N ILE A 304 -15.51 0.59 -3.13
CA ILE A 304 -15.26 0.95 -4.55
C ILE A 304 -13.78 1.05 -4.90
N SER A 305 -12.91 1.06 -3.90
CA SER A 305 -11.45 1.17 -4.06
C SER A 305 -10.80 -0.22 -4.09
N ALA A 306 -10.56 -0.76 -5.28
CA ALA A 306 -9.98 -2.10 -5.43
C ALA A 306 -8.61 -2.30 -4.76
N GLY A 307 -7.85 -1.23 -4.52
CA GLY A 307 -6.56 -1.29 -3.83
C GLY A 307 -6.66 -1.29 -2.29
N LEU A 308 -7.86 -1.01 -1.73
CA LEU A 308 -8.14 -1.09 -0.28
C LEU A 308 -9.09 -2.26 0.06
N ASP A 309 -9.51 -3.04 -0.95
CA ASP A 309 -10.42 -4.16 -0.84
C ASP A 309 -9.67 -5.43 -0.38
N TYR A 310 -9.24 -5.44 0.88
CA TYR A 310 -8.50 -6.53 1.49
C TYR A 310 -8.94 -6.73 2.95
N PRO A 311 -9.28 -7.96 3.37
CA PRO A 311 -9.85 -8.23 4.69
C PRO A 311 -8.79 -8.35 5.79
N GLY A 312 -7.60 -7.76 5.63
CA GLY A 312 -6.50 -7.81 6.59
C GLY A 312 -5.68 -6.55 6.60
N VAL A 313 -4.94 -6.31 7.68
CA VAL A 313 -4.04 -5.16 7.83
C VAL A 313 -2.68 -5.63 8.29
N GLY A 314 -1.61 -5.07 7.70
CA GLY A 314 -0.23 -5.42 8.02
C GLY A 314 0.09 -5.35 9.51
N PRO A 315 0.92 -6.28 10.03
CA PRO A 315 1.14 -6.46 11.48
C PRO A 315 1.72 -5.23 12.18
N MET A 316 2.56 -4.44 11.51
CA MET A 316 3.07 -3.17 12.02
C MET A 316 1.92 -2.22 12.38
N HIS A 317 0.97 -2.05 11.46
CA HIS A 317 -0.18 -1.15 11.66
C HIS A 317 -1.15 -1.68 12.72
N CYS A 318 -1.35 -2.99 12.78
CA CYS A 318 -2.13 -3.64 13.85
C CYS A 318 -1.55 -3.31 15.22
N ASN A 319 -0.24 -3.46 15.40
CA ASN A 319 0.45 -3.16 16.65
C ASN A 319 0.37 -1.67 17.01
N MET A 320 0.59 -0.77 16.03
CA MET A 320 0.52 0.67 16.25
C MET A 320 -0.90 1.13 16.63
N ALA A 321 -1.92 0.61 15.96
CA ALA A 321 -3.32 0.91 16.27
C ALA A 321 -3.70 0.42 17.67
N LYS A 322 -3.34 -0.82 18.01
CA LYS A 322 -3.60 -1.40 19.34
C LYS A 322 -2.93 -0.62 20.47
N LYS A 323 -1.74 -0.09 20.22
CA LYS A 323 -0.99 0.74 21.20
C LYS A 323 -1.39 2.21 21.19
N GLY A 324 -2.36 2.62 20.37
CA GLY A 324 -2.82 4.00 20.27
C GLY A 324 -1.81 4.97 19.64
N ARG A 325 -0.80 4.46 18.91
CA ARG A 325 0.18 5.30 18.19
C ARG A 325 -0.42 5.96 16.97
N THR A 326 -1.45 5.38 16.37
CA THR A 326 -2.13 5.87 15.19
C THR A 326 -3.59 6.20 15.49
N GLN A 327 -4.05 7.33 14.98
CA GLN A 327 -5.48 7.63 14.86
C GLN A 327 -6.00 7.00 13.58
N VAL A 328 -7.02 6.14 13.68
CA VAL A 328 -7.61 5.49 12.50
C VAL A 328 -8.98 6.11 12.25
N LEU A 329 -9.21 6.52 11.00
CA LEU A 329 -10.46 7.10 10.54
C LEU A 329 -11.09 6.21 9.47
N SER A 330 -12.33 5.80 9.66
CA SER A 330 -13.09 5.14 8.63
C SER A 330 -13.72 6.20 7.70
N ILE A 331 -13.47 6.03 6.41
CA ILE A 331 -13.93 6.92 5.33
C ILE A 331 -14.83 6.09 4.42
N ASN A 332 -16.08 6.47 4.28
CA ASN A 332 -17.00 5.78 3.38
C ASN A 332 -16.78 6.17 1.91
N ASP A 333 -17.38 5.39 1.00
CA ASP A 333 -17.19 5.57 -0.44
C ASP A 333 -17.63 6.95 -0.93
N ASP A 334 -18.73 7.51 -0.40
CA ASP A 334 -19.22 8.86 -0.72
C ASP A 334 -18.21 9.94 -0.31
N GLU A 335 -17.63 9.80 0.89
CA GLU A 335 -16.60 10.70 1.41
C GLU A 335 -15.36 10.64 0.54
N ALA A 336 -14.93 9.43 0.15
CA ALA A 336 -13.75 9.22 -0.70
C ALA A 336 -13.95 9.86 -2.09
N ILE A 337 -15.09 9.61 -2.76
CA ILE A 337 -15.40 10.25 -4.05
C ILE A 337 -15.39 11.77 -3.93
N ARG A 338 -15.99 12.32 -2.86
CA ARG A 338 -15.99 13.76 -2.60
C ARG A 338 -14.57 14.30 -2.41
N GLY A 339 -13.74 13.62 -1.64
CA GLY A 339 -12.33 13.99 -1.43
C GLY A 339 -11.51 13.96 -2.73
N GLY A 340 -11.72 12.95 -3.58
CA GLY A 340 -11.08 12.87 -4.90
C GLY A 340 -11.45 14.03 -5.82
N TYR A 341 -12.74 14.34 -5.93
CA TYR A 341 -13.20 15.51 -6.70
C TYR A 341 -12.71 16.83 -6.09
N GLU A 342 -12.64 16.92 -4.77
CA GLU A 342 -12.13 18.11 -4.10
C GLU A 342 -10.68 18.39 -4.49
N LEU A 343 -9.79 17.40 -4.36
CA LEU A 343 -8.38 17.56 -4.78
C LEU A 343 -8.29 17.90 -6.26
N THR A 344 -9.08 17.23 -7.10
CA THR A 344 -9.12 17.49 -8.55
C THR A 344 -9.50 18.94 -8.86
N ARG A 345 -10.52 19.47 -8.21
CA ARG A 345 -11.02 20.84 -8.49
C ARG A 345 -10.19 21.93 -7.83
N MET A 346 -9.54 21.63 -6.72
CA MET A 346 -8.74 22.62 -6.01
C MET A 346 -7.29 22.68 -6.47
N GLU A 347 -6.66 21.53 -6.75
CA GLU A 347 -5.23 21.46 -7.07
C GLU A 347 -4.93 20.89 -8.48
N GLY A 348 -5.95 20.51 -9.25
CA GLY A 348 -5.76 19.93 -10.59
C GLY A 348 -5.14 18.53 -10.58
N ILE A 349 -5.28 17.78 -9.48
CA ILE A 349 -4.72 16.46 -9.30
C ILE A 349 -5.86 15.45 -9.19
N ILE A 350 -5.95 14.50 -10.12
CA ILE A 350 -6.90 13.40 -10.06
C ILE A 350 -6.23 12.24 -9.30
N PRO A 351 -6.57 12.00 -8.02
CA PRO A 351 -5.96 10.93 -7.25
C PRO A 351 -6.60 9.59 -7.57
N ALA A 352 -5.87 8.49 -7.34
CA ALA A 352 -6.49 7.18 -7.20
C ALA A 352 -7.54 7.20 -6.06
N ILE A 353 -8.59 6.39 -6.15
CA ILE A 353 -9.65 6.35 -5.12
C ILE A 353 -9.07 5.94 -3.77
N GLU A 354 -8.03 5.11 -3.75
CA GLU A 354 -7.26 4.81 -2.55
C GLU A 354 -6.78 6.09 -1.86
N SER A 355 -6.10 6.96 -2.60
CA SER A 355 -5.58 8.23 -2.07
C SER A 355 -6.71 9.20 -1.70
N ALA A 356 -7.85 9.14 -2.36
CA ALA A 356 -9.01 9.96 -2.07
C ALA A 356 -9.55 9.73 -0.65
N HIS A 357 -9.40 8.53 -0.09
CA HIS A 357 -9.71 8.25 1.32
C HIS A 357 -8.85 9.10 2.27
N ALA A 358 -7.54 9.20 1.99
CA ALA A 358 -6.66 10.06 2.78
C ALA A 358 -7.03 11.56 2.65
N ILE A 359 -7.42 12.01 1.46
CA ILE A 359 -7.90 13.39 1.25
C ILE A 359 -9.18 13.65 2.05
N ALA A 360 -10.15 12.73 2.01
CA ALA A 360 -11.41 12.86 2.74
C ALA A 360 -11.20 12.92 4.26
N ALA A 361 -10.17 12.26 4.79
CA ALA A 361 -9.82 12.31 6.21
C ALA A 361 -9.56 13.74 6.72
N LEU A 362 -9.08 14.65 5.86
CA LEU A 362 -8.85 16.05 6.22
C LEU A 362 -10.13 16.72 6.76
N SER A 363 -11.30 16.37 6.24
CA SER A 363 -12.58 16.94 6.69
C SER A 363 -13.02 16.48 8.07
N LYS A 364 -12.41 15.40 8.60
CA LYS A 364 -12.69 14.85 9.95
C LYS A 364 -11.70 15.33 11.01
N LEU A 365 -10.74 16.18 10.60
CA LEU A 365 -9.70 16.71 11.47
C LEU A 365 -9.84 18.22 11.62
N THR A 366 -9.32 18.74 12.73
CA THR A 366 -9.22 20.18 12.97
C THR A 366 -7.76 20.54 13.15
N PHE A 367 -7.30 21.51 12.37
CA PHE A 367 -5.92 21.96 12.34
C PHE A 367 -5.77 23.38 12.87
N LYS A 368 -4.55 23.73 13.26
CA LYS A 368 -4.13 25.11 13.54
C LYS A 368 -3.43 25.68 12.30
N PRO A 369 -3.44 27.01 12.12
CA PRO A 369 -2.74 27.62 10.96
C PRO A 369 -1.24 27.35 10.91
N THR A 370 -0.63 27.00 12.05
CA THR A 370 0.78 26.65 12.17
C THR A 370 1.06 25.17 11.93
N ASP A 371 0.04 24.31 11.90
CA ASP A 371 0.23 22.87 11.73
C ASP A 371 0.70 22.58 10.32
N VAL A 372 1.77 21.81 10.22
CA VAL A 372 2.28 21.23 8.98
C VAL A 372 1.71 19.84 8.82
N VAL A 373 0.95 19.65 7.76
CA VAL A 373 0.28 18.40 7.43
C VAL A 373 0.93 17.83 6.17
N VAL A 374 1.43 16.60 6.23
CA VAL A 374 1.88 15.87 5.05
C VAL A 374 0.91 14.74 4.76
N LEU A 375 0.39 14.70 3.54
CA LEU A 375 -0.53 13.68 3.07
C LEU A 375 0.07 12.98 1.83
N THR A 376 0.12 11.65 1.86
CA THR A 376 0.64 10.87 0.73
C THR A 376 -0.44 10.62 -0.32
N VAL A 377 -0.25 11.17 -1.52
CA VAL A 377 -1.02 10.82 -2.72
C VAL A 377 -0.36 9.58 -3.33
N SER A 378 -0.84 8.42 -2.91
CA SER A 378 -0.19 7.12 -3.14
C SER A 378 -0.24 6.61 -4.59
N GLY A 379 -1.17 7.15 -5.40
CA GLY A 379 -1.33 6.79 -6.79
C GLY A 379 -2.22 7.76 -7.55
N ARG A 380 -2.09 7.75 -8.90
CA ARG A 380 -2.89 8.60 -9.81
C ARG A 380 -4.21 7.94 -10.18
N GLY A 381 -5.21 8.76 -10.49
CA GLY A 381 -6.59 8.36 -10.74
C GLY A 381 -6.94 7.99 -12.17
N ASP A 382 -5.99 7.91 -13.10
CA ASP A 382 -6.26 7.59 -14.52
C ASP A 382 -7.05 6.27 -14.68
N LYS A 383 -6.76 5.30 -13.81
CA LYS A 383 -7.45 4.00 -13.77
C LYS A 383 -8.89 4.09 -13.23
N ASP A 384 -9.21 5.16 -12.50
CA ASP A 384 -10.44 5.30 -11.71
C ASP A 384 -11.42 6.33 -12.29
N VAL A 385 -11.09 6.98 -13.42
CA VAL A 385 -11.91 8.04 -14.03
C VAL A 385 -13.33 7.55 -14.28
N GLU A 386 -13.52 6.33 -14.77
CA GLU A 386 -14.84 5.75 -15.01
C GLU A 386 -15.63 5.60 -13.69
N THR A 387 -14.97 5.14 -12.63
CA THR A 387 -15.59 5.00 -11.30
C THR A 387 -15.98 6.35 -10.73
N TYR A 388 -15.13 7.37 -10.86
CA TYR A 388 -15.45 8.74 -10.48
C TYR A 388 -16.69 9.25 -11.23
N LEU A 389 -16.75 9.05 -12.54
CA LEU A 389 -17.88 9.51 -13.36
C LEU A 389 -19.19 8.78 -13.03
N LYS A 390 -19.16 7.47 -12.81
CA LYS A 390 -20.33 6.68 -12.37
C LYS A 390 -20.87 7.16 -11.02
N ASN A 391 -19.99 7.60 -10.13
CA ASN A 391 -20.34 8.00 -8.76
C ASN A 391 -20.33 9.53 -8.56
N LYS A 392 -20.39 10.33 -9.64
CA LYS A 392 -20.26 11.79 -9.53
C LYS A 392 -21.34 12.45 -8.66
N ALA A 393 -22.50 11.85 -8.51
CA ALA A 393 -23.56 12.34 -7.63
C ALA A 393 -23.10 12.42 -6.15
N MET A 394 -22.18 11.53 -5.73
CA MET A 394 -21.59 11.53 -4.40
C MET A 394 -20.61 12.70 -4.18
N ALA A 395 -20.12 13.33 -5.25
CA ALA A 395 -19.17 14.44 -5.18
C ALA A 395 -19.76 15.74 -4.63
N GLY A 396 -21.08 15.84 -4.44
CA GLY A 396 -21.77 17.04 -3.97
C GLY A 396 -21.47 18.25 -4.87
N LYS A 397 -21.08 19.39 -4.27
CA LYS A 397 -20.80 20.63 -5.03
C LYS A 397 -19.67 20.51 -6.07
N TYR A 398 -18.79 19.52 -5.93
CA TYR A 398 -17.67 19.30 -6.86
C TYR A 398 -18.04 18.45 -8.09
N GLY A 399 -19.21 17.77 -8.06
CA GLY A 399 -19.69 16.93 -9.16
C GLY A 399 -20.48 17.66 -10.26
N ASN A 400 -20.71 18.96 -10.10
CA ASN A 400 -21.46 19.77 -11.07
C ASN A 400 -20.53 20.24 -12.19
N PHE A 401 -20.59 19.56 -13.35
CA PHE A 401 -19.92 19.93 -14.60
C PHE A 401 -20.59 19.28 -15.82
#